data_8f42c3ef319d849ef5424403ae6d4e1c
#
_entry.id   8f42c3ef319d849ef5424403ae6d4e1c
#
_cell.length_a   1.000
_cell.length_b   1.000
_cell.length_c   1.000
_cell.angle_alpha   90.00
_cell.angle_beta   90.00
_cell.angle_gamma   90.00
#
_symmetry.space_group_name_H-M   'P 1'
#
loop_
_entity.id
_entity.type
_entity.pdbx_description
1 polymer ?
#
loop_
_entity_poly.entity_id
_entity_poly.type
_entity_poly.pdbx_seq_one_letter_code
_entity_poly.pdbx_strand_id
1 'polypeptide(L)'
;LILGAISQAKGGNLLEEISVAAAAAQAPIEFHLVGYPHRQLKTQPEASLTIHGPYKDRNLVSLIQRLKPNLVWFPAQIPETYSYTLSACLVAGIPVAAPDLGAFPERLKHRPWTWIRPWQTSASQWLAFFMEIREKHFITGNAPPVAPGAVVADLPGDATPWSYTKDYLRFTRPITRTNDNSAP
;
A
#
# COMPACT_ATOMS: atom_id res chain seq x y z
N LEU A 1 -1.68 -1.43 9.34
CA LEU A 1 -0.97 -0.18 9.06
C LEU A 1 -1.45 0.42 7.73
N ILE A 2 -1.65 1.72 7.67
CA ILE A 2 -1.97 2.51 6.48
C ILE A 2 -0.85 3.54 6.29
N LEU A 3 -0.45 3.82 5.04
CA LEU A 3 0.71 4.66 4.74
C LEU A 3 0.36 5.83 3.83
N GLY A 4 0.92 7.00 4.16
CA GLY A 4 0.92 8.19 3.31
C GLY A 4 -0.14 9.22 3.66
N ALA A 5 -0.31 10.20 2.78
CA ALA A 5 -1.35 11.20 2.89
C ALA A 5 -2.69 10.61 2.45
N ILE A 6 -3.65 10.51 3.36
CA ILE A 6 -4.94 9.90 3.11
C ILE A 6 -5.98 10.96 2.75
N SER A 7 -6.39 10.96 1.48
CA SER A 7 -7.53 11.71 0.95
C SER A 7 -8.75 10.79 0.82
N GLN A 8 -9.90 11.36 0.41
CA GLN A 8 -11.07 10.56 0.05
C GLN A 8 -10.73 9.54 -1.03
N ALA A 9 -10.04 9.96 -2.08
CA ALA A 9 -9.59 9.10 -3.19
C ALA A 9 -8.63 7.99 -2.74
N LYS A 10 -7.86 8.22 -1.69
CA LYS A 10 -6.97 7.23 -1.07
C LYS A 10 -7.62 6.46 0.08
N GLY A 11 -8.96 6.50 0.17
CA GLY A 11 -9.73 5.67 1.08
C GLY A 11 -9.92 6.24 2.48
N GLY A 12 -9.84 7.58 2.66
CA GLY A 12 -10.06 8.19 3.97
C GLY A 12 -11.43 7.88 4.56
N ASN A 13 -12.49 7.90 3.74
CA ASN A 13 -13.84 7.53 4.20
C ASN A 13 -13.91 6.04 4.59
N LEU A 14 -13.30 5.17 3.79
CA LEU A 14 -13.28 3.74 4.08
C LEU A 14 -12.51 3.43 5.38
N LEU A 15 -11.42 4.18 5.66
CA LEU A 15 -10.70 4.07 6.92
C LEU A 15 -11.55 4.52 8.12
N GLU A 16 -12.33 5.59 7.98
CA GLU A 16 -13.28 6.01 9.00
C GLU A 16 -14.33 4.93 9.29
N GLU A 17 -15.00 4.47 8.23
CA GLU A 17 -16.07 3.48 8.32
C GLU A 17 -15.58 2.17 8.97
N ILE A 18 -14.42 1.67 8.56
CA ILE A 18 -13.90 0.41 9.12
C ILE A 18 -13.45 0.57 10.57
N SER A 19 -12.89 1.73 10.94
CA SER A 19 -12.48 2.00 12.32
C SER A 19 -13.70 2.02 13.25
N VAL A 20 -14.78 2.65 12.83
CA VAL A 20 -16.05 2.68 13.56
C VAL A 20 -16.68 1.29 13.64
N ALA A 21 -16.70 0.55 12.52
CA ALA A 21 -17.24 -0.81 12.49
C ALA A 21 -16.44 -1.77 13.39
N ALA A 22 -15.12 -1.65 13.41
CA ALA A 22 -14.26 -2.47 14.27
C ALA A 22 -14.50 -2.17 15.75
N ALA A 23 -14.67 -0.90 16.13
CA ALA A 23 -15.01 -0.50 17.49
C ALA A 23 -16.38 -1.05 17.92
N ALA A 24 -17.40 -0.90 17.08
CA ALA A 24 -18.74 -1.41 17.36
C ALA A 24 -18.79 -2.94 17.51
N ALA A 25 -17.96 -3.65 16.75
CA ALA A 25 -17.83 -5.10 16.82
C ALA A 25 -16.86 -5.58 17.91
N GLN A 26 -16.22 -4.68 18.65
CA GLN A 26 -15.14 -4.99 19.60
C GLN A 26 -14.07 -5.89 18.96
N ALA A 27 -13.77 -5.65 17.68
CA ALA A 27 -12.82 -6.45 16.93
C ALA A 27 -11.39 -6.21 17.46
N PRO A 28 -10.57 -7.25 17.66
CA PRO A 28 -9.21 -7.13 18.17
C PRO A 28 -8.25 -6.68 17.06
N ILE A 29 -8.50 -5.52 16.48
CA ILE A 29 -7.75 -4.89 15.39
C ILE A 29 -7.46 -3.45 15.76
N GLU A 30 -6.21 -3.06 15.58
CA GLU A 30 -5.76 -1.67 15.72
C GLU A 30 -5.37 -1.13 14.35
N PHE A 31 -5.78 0.11 14.06
CA PHE A 31 -5.41 0.84 12.85
C PHE A 31 -4.35 1.88 13.16
N HIS A 32 -3.29 1.92 12.38
CA HIS A 32 -2.23 2.91 12.47
C HIS A 32 -2.07 3.60 11.12
N LEU A 33 -2.23 4.92 11.10
CA LEU A 33 -1.94 5.75 9.94
C LEU A 33 -0.56 6.40 10.13
N VAL A 34 0.43 5.93 9.39
CA VAL A 34 1.72 6.61 9.24
C VAL A 34 1.63 7.56 8.05
N GLY A 35 1.44 8.81 8.37
CA GLY A 35 1.05 9.87 7.45
C GLY A 35 0.02 10.78 8.10
N TYR A 36 -0.77 11.42 7.29
CA TYR A 36 -1.79 12.36 7.77
C TYR A 36 -3.04 12.32 6.87
N PRO A 37 -4.23 12.56 7.44
CA PRO A 37 -5.42 12.72 6.65
C PRO A 37 -5.51 14.16 6.10
N HIS A 38 -6.07 14.32 4.89
CA HIS A 38 -6.30 15.64 4.29
C HIS A 38 -7.37 16.47 5.03
N ARG A 39 -8.19 15.83 5.84
CA ARG A 39 -9.16 16.42 6.76
C ARG A 39 -9.19 15.61 8.05
N GLN A 40 -9.75 16.19 9.10
CA GLN A 40 -10.01 15.43 10.32
C GLN A 40 -10.90 14.22 10.00
N LEU A 41 -10.48 13.04 10.44
CA LEU A 41 -11.26 11.82 10.29
C LEU A 41 -12.40 11.81 11.31
N LYS A 42 -13.59 11.39 10.88
CA LYS A 42 -14.78 11.27 11.73
C LYS A 42 -14.79 9.87 12.33
N THR A 43 -14.09 9.68 13.43
CA THR A 43 -14.06 8.42 14.19
C THR A 43 -14.73 8.61 15.55
N GLN A 44 -15.16 7.51 16.14
CA GLN A 44 -15.63 7.50 17.52
C GLN A 44 -14.46 7.40 18.49
N PRO A 45 -14.60 7.86 19.75
CA PRO A 45 -13.56 7.75 20.76
C PRO A 45 -13.03 6.33 20.98
N GLU A 46 -13.90 5.33 20.80
CA GLU A 46 -13.58 3.91 20.97
C GLU A 46 -12.87 3.29 19.78
N ALA A 47 -12.76 4.01 18.66
CA ALA A 47 -12.06 3.51 17.48
C ALA A 47 -10.56 3.43 17.73
N SER A 48 -9.99 2.23 17.65
CA SER A 48 -8.55 2.00 17.78
C SER A 48 -7.80 2.47 16.53
N LEU A 49 -7.78 3.79 16.31
CA LEU A 49 -7.06 4.43 15.19
C LEU A 49 -6.03 5.42 15.74
N THR A 50 -4.75 5.13 15.50
CA THR A 50 -3.63 6.02 15.85
C THR A 50 -3.07 6.70 14.60
N ILE A 51 -2.94 8.03 14.64
CA ILE A 51 -2.35 8.83 13.56
C ILE A 51 -0.94 9.27 14.00
N HIS A 52 0.09 8.80 13.30
CA HIS A 52 1.49 9.04 13.65
C HIS A 52 2.04 10.37 13.08
N GLY A 53 1.30 11.01 12.17
CA GLY A 53 1.76 12.23 11.51
C GLY A 53 2.69 11.97 10.31
N PRO A 54 3.20 13.05 9.69
CA PRO A 54 4.04 12.98 8.50
C PRO A 54 5.41 12.34 8.79
N TYR A 55 6.00 11.75 7.75
CA TYR A 55 7.32 11.13 7.79
C TYR A 55 8.19 11.61 6.62
N LYS A 56 9.49 11.33 6.69
CA LYS A 56 10.41 11.52 5.56
C LYS A 56 10.53 10.19 4.81
N ASP A 57 10.40 10.22 3.48
CA ASP A 57 10.39 9.01 2.64
C ASP A 57 11.57 8.08 2.90
N ARG A 58 12.78 8.64 3.08
CA ARG A 58 13.98 7.88 3.41
C ARG A 58 13.89 7.06 4.71
N ASN A 59 12.96 7.41 5.59
CA ASN A 59 12.79 6.75 6.89
C ASN A 59 11.63 5.74 6.89
N LEU A 60 10.86 5.65 5.79
CA LEU A 60 9.61 4.88 5.76
C LEU A 60 9.85 3.39 6.02
N VAL A 61 10.85 2.78 5.39
CA VAL A 61 11.17 1.36 5.59
C VAL A 61 11.52 1.07 7.05
N SER A 62 12.43 1.86 7.63
CA SER A 62 12.83 1.69 9.03
C SER A 62 11.68 1.96 10.02
N LEU A 63 10.75 2.85 9.66
CA LEU A 63 9.56 3.13 10.45
C LEU A 63 8.60 1.94 10.44
N ILE A 64 8.35 1.35 9.26
CA ILE A 64 7.54 0.14 9.12
C ILE A 64 8.16 -1.00 9.94
N GLN A 65 9.46 -1.24 9.81
CA GLN A 65 10.16 -2.29 10.54
C GLN A 65 10.10 -2.10 12.07
N ARG A 66 10.13 -0.86 12.54
CA ARG A 66 10.00 -0.52 13.98
C ARG A 66 8.59 -0.74 14.51
N LEU A 67 7.57 -0.38 13.74
CA LEU A 67 6.17 -0.57 14.10
C LEU A 67 5.74 -2.04 14.07
N LYS A 68 6.44 -2.88 13.29
CA LYS A 68 6.16 -4.32 13.15
C LYS A 68 4.68 -4.64 12.92
N PRO A 69 4.02 -4.01 11.92
CA PRO A 69 2.60 -4.27 11.69
C PRO A 69 2.40 -5.71 11.21
N ASN A 70 1.28 -6.31 11.56
CA ASN A 70 0.89 -7.61 11.00
C ASN A 70 0.58 -7.50 9.51
N LEU A 71 0.03 -6.36 9.08
CA LEU A 71 -0.45 -6.13 7.72
C LEU A 71 -0.35 -4.65 7.35
N VAL A 72 0.03 -4.34 6.12
CA VAL A 72 -0.20 -3.03 5.51
C VAL A 72 -1.41 -3.13 4.59
N TRP A 73 -2.35 -2.21 4.77
CA TRP A 73 -3.56 -2.12 3.97
C TRP A 73 -3.58 -0.84 3.13
N PHE A 74 -3.91 -0.99 1.85
CA PHE A 74 -4.12 0.11 0.92
C PHE A 74 -5.61 0.26 0.63
N PRO A 75 -6.30 1.24 1.24
CA PRO A 75 -7.74 1.46 1.03
C PRO A 75 -8.06 2.26 -0.24
N ALA A 76 -7.17 2.32 -1.22
CA ALA A 76 -7.28 3.17 -2.40
C ALA A 76 -8.61 2.98 -3.14
N GLN A 77 -9.23 4.10 -3.56
CA GLN A 77 -10.50 4.16 -4.29
C GLN A 77 -10.34 4.67 -5.73
N ILE A 78 -9.11 5.03 -6.10
CA ILE A 78 -8.72 5.39 -7.47
C ILE A 78 -7.45 4.62 -7.85
N PRO A 79 -7.22 4.36 -9.15
CA PRO A 79 -6.02 3.67 -9.58
C PRO A 79 -4.76 4.51 -9.31
N GLU A 80 -3.79 3.90 -8.66
CA GLU A 80 -2.43 4.44 -8.56
C GLU A 80 -1.56 3.86 -9.68
N THR A 81 -0.74 4.70 -10.31
CA THR A 81 0.15 4.27 -11.39
C THR A 81 1.35 3.50 -10.89
N TYR A 82 1.82 3.77 -9.66
CA TYR A 82 3.00 3.11 -9.12
C TYR A 82 2.90 2.77 -7.62
N SER A 83 2.52 3.72 -6.75
CA SER A 83 2.51 3.58 -5.28
C SER A 83 3.89 3.39 -4.63
N TYR A 84 4.58 4.49 -4.34
CA TYR A 84 5.89 4.47 -3.65
C TYR A 84 5.83 3.84 -2.26
N THR A 85 4.72 4.02 -1.55
CA THR A 85 4.50 3.40 -0.24
C THR A 85 4.42 1.88 -0.34
N LEU A 86 3.89 1.34 -1.44
CA LEU A 86 3.94 -0.09 -1.72
C LEU A 86 5.39 -0.57 -1.87
N SER A 87 6.25 0.18 -2.57
CA SER A 87 7.66 -0.18 -2.69
C SER A 87 8.33 -0.33 -1.33
N ALA A 88 8.05 0.58 -0.39
CA ALA A 88 8.58 0.49 0.97
C ALA A 88 8.09 -0.76 1.71
N CYS A 89 6.82 -1.17 1.51
CA CYS A 89 6.27 -2.40 2.08
C CYS A 89 6.96 -3.65 1.50
N LEU A 90 7.22 -3.66 0.19
CA LEU A 90 7.90 -4.77 -0.47
C LEU A 90 9.33 -4.94 0.07
N VAL A 91 10.07 -3.83 0.20
CA VAL A 91 11.42 -3.82 0.79
C VAL A 91 11.39 -4.26 2.26
N ALA A 92 10.38 -3.84 3.01
CA ALA A 92 10.24 -4.22 4.43
C ALA A 92 9.75 -5.67 4.62
N GLY A 93 9.32 -6.37 3.55
CA GLY A 93 8.85 -7.75 3.62
C GLY A 93 7.51 -7.93 4.33
N ILE A 94 6.70 -6.88 4.49
CA ILE A 94 5.45 -6.91 5.27
C ILE A 94 4.30 -7.47 4.43
N PRO A 95 3.36 -8.26 5.04
CA PRO A 95 2.11 -8.67 4.40
C PRO A 95 1.29 -7.47 3.90
N VAL A 96 0.63 -7.62 2.75
CA VAL A 96 -0.10 -6.53 2.09
C VAL A 96 -1.52 -6.96 1.73
N ALA A 97 -2.50 -6.10 2.04
CA ALA A 97 -3.84 -6.15 1.47
C ALA A 97 -4.09 -4.89 0.63
N ALA A 98 -4.61 -5.07 -0.58
CA ALA A 98 -4.83 -3.99 -1.51
C ALA A 98 -6.08 -4.24 -2.39
N PRO A 99 -6.66 -3.20 -3.02
CA PRO A 99 -7.71 -3.37 -4.00
C PRO A 99 -7.15 -3.88 -5.34
N ASP A 100 -7.99 -4.48 -6.16
CA ASP A 100 -7.72 -4.84 -7.55
C ASP A 100 -7.74 -3.61 -8.47
N LEU A 101 -6.92 -2.61 -8.15
CA LEU A 101 -6.98 -1.29 -8.74
C LEU A 101 -5.58 -0.76 -9.08
N GLY A 102 -5.42 -0.17 -10.27
CA GLY A 102 -4.16 0.43 -10.70
C GLY A 102 -2.99 -0.57 -10.69
N ALA A 103 -1.85 -0.15 -10.17
CA ALA A 103 -0.63 -0.94 -10.14
C ALA A 103 -0.60 -2.06 -9.07
N PHE A 104 -1.57 -2.13 -8.15
CA PHE A 104 -1.53 -3.11 -7.06
C PHE A 104 -1.57 -4.55 -7.57
N PRO A 105 -2.53 -4.96 -8.45
CA PRO A 105 -2.59 -6.35 -8.92
C PRO A 105 -1.32 -6.79 -9.64
N GLU A 106 -0.76 -5.93 -10.48
CA GLU A 106 0.47 -6.22 -11.22
C GLU A 106 1.67 -6.38 -10.30
N ARG A 107 1.89 -5.40 -9.41
CA ARG A 107 3.05 -5.35 -8.53
C ARG A 107 3.01 -6.36 -7.39
N LEU A 108 1.85 -6.89 -7.05
CA LEU A 108 1.63 -7.87 -6.01
C LEU A 108 1.43 -9.28 -6.56
N LYS A 109 1.40 -9.43 -7.89
CA LYS A 109 1.22 -10.71 -8.56
C LYS A 109 2.27 -11.72 -8.06
N HIS A 110 1.79 -12.92 -7.69
CA HIS A 110 2.62 -14.03 -7.20
C HIS A 110 3.43 -13.76 -5.92
N ARG A 111 3.27 -12.61 -5.28
CA ARG A 111 3.95 -12.35 -4.01
C ARG A 111 3.24 -13.08 -2.87
N PRO A 112 3.96 -13.85 -2.03
CA PRO A 112 3.36 -14.45 -0.83
C PRO A 112 2.91 -13.36 0.16
N TRP A 113 2.02 -13.71 1.09
CA TRP A 113 1.49 -12.79 2.10
C TRP A 113 0.84 -11.55 1.49
N THR A 114 0.08 -11.76 0.42
CA THR A 114 -0.62 -10.71 -0.32
C THR A 114 -2.05 -11.11 -0.58
N TRP A 115 -2.97 -10.16 -0.39
CA TRP A 115 -4.40 -10.33 -0.65
C TRP A 115 -4.91 -9.16 -1.51
N ILE A 116 -5.44 -9.48 -2.66
CA ILE A 116 -6.14 -8.54 -3.54
C ILE A 116 -7.64 -8.74 -3.39
N ARG A 117 -8.37 -7.64 -3.18
CA ARG A 117 -9.83 -7.64 -3.05
C ARG A 117 -10.46 -6.69 -4.07
N PRO A 118 -11.70 -6.93 -4.50
CA PRO A 118 -12.41 -5.98 -5.35
C PRO A 118 -12.37 -4.57 -4.76
N TRP A 119 -12.11 -3.56 -5.58
CA TRP A 119 -11.97 -2.18 -5.10
C TRP A 119 -13.25 -1.64 -4.43
N GLN A 120 -14.43 -2.18 -4.84
CA GLN A 120 -15.73 -1.84 -4.23
C GLN A 120 -15.96 -2.52 -2.87
N THR A 121 -14.98 -3.26 -2.34
CA THR A 121 -15.12 -3.94 -1.05
C THR A 121 -15.46 -2.94 0.05
N SER A 122 -16.61 -3.12 0.69
CA SER A 122 -17.11 -2.23 1.75
C SER A 122 -16.29 -2.36 3.04
N ALA A 123 -16.44 -1.40 3.96
CA ALA A 123 -15.79 -1.42 5.27
C ALA A 123 -16.11 -2.70 6.06
N SER A 124 -17.37 -3.14 6.06
CA SER A 124 -17.79 -4.38 6.74
C SER A 124 -17.17 -5.63 6.12
N GLN A 125 -17.07 -5.68 4.79
CA GLN A 125 -16.41 -6.78 4.09
C GLN A 125 -14.90 -6.80 4.32
N TRP A 126 -14.24 -5.63 4.37
CA TRP A 126 -12.84 -5.53 4.73
C TRP A 126 -12.60 -5.98 6.18
N LEU A 127 -13.46 -5.55 7.11
CA LEU A 127 -13.36 -5.98 8.51
C LEU A 127 -13.50 -7.49 8.65
N ALA A 128 -14.52 -8.08 8.03
CA ALA A 128 -14.73 -9.53 8.04
C ALA A 128 -13.50 -10.27 7.45
N PHE A 129 -12.95 -9.76 6.36
CA PHE A 129 -11.74 -10.31 5.75
C PHE A 129 -10.53 -10.19 6.67
N PHE A 130 -10.33 -9.07 7.37
CA PHE A 130 -9.22 -8.94 8.32
C PHE A 130 -9.35 -9.89 9.50
N MET A 131 -10.56 -10.13 9.99
CA MET A 131 -10.80 -11.13 11.02
C MET A 131 -10.49 -12.53 10.49
N GLU A 132 -10.92 -12.86 9.28
CA GLU A 132 -10.63 -14.15 8.65
C GLU A 132 -9.13 -14.42 8.51
N ILE A 133 -8.36 -13.49 7.96
CA ILE A 133 -6.91 -13.69 7.78
C ILE A 133 -6.17 -13.67 9.12
N ARG A 134 -6.66 -12.93 10.11
CA ARG A 134 -6.14 -12.95 11.47
C ARG A 134 -6.23 -14.38 12.04
N GLU A 135 -7.41 -14.98 11.99
CA GLU A 135 -7.64 -16.33 12.50
C GLU A 135 -6.84 -17.39 11.72
N LYS A 136 -6.85 -17.32 10.39
CA LYS A 136 -6.21 -18.33 9.55
C LYS A 136 -4.68 -18.26 9.53
N HIS A 137 -4.10 -17.05 9.66
CA HIS A 137 -2.68 -16.84 9.38
C HIS A 137 -1.93 -16.20 10.55
N PHE A 138 -2.46 -15.13 11.15
CA PHE A 138 -1.68 -14.38 12.12
C PHE A 138 -1.69 -14.97 13.52
N ILE A 139 -2.76 -15.63 13.92
CA ILE A 139 -2.82 -16.35 15.21
C ILE A 139 -2.17 -17.73 15.09
N THR A 140 -2.46 -18.44 14.00
CA THR A 140 -1.97 -19.82 13.80
C THR A 140 -0.55 -19.88 13.26
N GLY A 141 -0.02 -18.76 12.73
CA GLY A 141 1.30 -18.71 12.08
C GLY A 141 1.36 -19.40 10.70
N ASN A 142 0.21 -19.77 10.12
CA ASN A 142 0.15 -20.44 8.82
C ASN A 142 0.29 -19.44 7.68
N ALA A 143 1.30 -19.62 6.84
CA ALA A 143 1.47 -18.82 5.62
C ALA A 143 0.24 -18.96 4.70
N PRO A 144 -0.19 -17.88 4.00
CA PRO A 144 -1.24 -17.97 3.03
C PRO A 144 -0.84 -18.89 1.87
N PRO A 145 -1.81 -19.55 1.22
CA PRO A 145 -1.50 -20.39 0.05
C PRO A 145 -0.88 -19.53 -1.05
N VAL A 146 0.20 -20.01 -1.63
CA VAL A 146 0.81 -19.43 -2.83
C VAL A 146 0.08 -20.00 -4.04
N ALA A 147 -0.30 -19.13 -5.00
CA ALA A 147 -0.95 -19.59 -6.21
C ALA A 147 -0.06 -20.61 -6.96
N PRO A 148 -0.63 -21.73 -7.47
CA PRO A 148 0.15 -22.68 -8.24
C PRO A 148 0.86 -22.00 -9.42
N GLY A 149 2.16 -22.26 -9.58
CA GLY A 149 2.98 -21.62 -10.62
C GLY A 149 3.45 -20.19 -10.30
N ALA A 150 3.13 -19.69 -9.12
CA ALA A 150 3.67 -18.42 -8.65
C ALA A 150 5.18 -18.54 -8.50
N VAL A 151 5.91 -17.96 -9.42
CA VAL A 151 7.32 -17.66 -9.19
C VAL A 151 7.30 -16.54 -8.14
N VAL A 152 7.96 -16.77 -7.02
CA VAL A 152 8.28 -15.66 -6.11
C VAL A 152 9.12 -14.72 -6.96
N ALA A 153 8.50 -13.64 -7.45
CA ALA A 153 9.27 -12.60 -8.13
C ALA A 153 10.36 -12.23 -7.13
N ASP A 154 11.61 -12.37 -7.55
CA ASP A 154 12.75 -12.02 -6.73
C ASP A 154 12.42 -10.68 -6.09
N LEU A 155 12.27 -10.70 -4.77
CA LEU A 155 12.32 -9.44 -4.03
C LEU A 155 13.64 -8.84 -4.50
N PRO A 156 13.64 -7.62 -5.07
CA PRO A 156 14.89 -7.05 -5.55
C PRO A 156 15.81 -6.86 -4.36
N GLY A 157 16.48 -7.97 -3.97
CA GLY A 157 17.62 -7.92 -3.04
C GLY A 157 18.75 -7.08 -3.62
N ASP A 158 18.75 -6.92 -4.93
CA ASP A 158 19.72 -6.15 -5.71
C ASP A 158 19.07 -5.06 -6.56
N ALA A 159 17.97 -4.48 -6.13
CA ALA A 159 17.49 -3.27 -6.79
C ALA A 159 18.58 -2.21 -6.63
N THR A 160 19.42 -2.09 -7.64
CA THR A 160 20.23 -0.87 -7.82
C THR A 160 19.28 0.29 -7.61
N PRO A 161 19.61 1.24 -6.72
CA PRO A 161 18.70 2.34 -6.39
C PRO A 161 18.27 2.99 -7.70
N TRP A 162 16.95 2.95 -7.97
CA TRP A 162 16.40 3.60 -9.16
C TRP A 162 16.83 5.07 -9.15
N SER A 163 17.47 5.50 -10.21
CA SER A 163 17.94 6.87 -10.39
C SER A 163 17.18 7.50 -11.53
N TYR A 164 16.41 8.55 -11.25
CA TYR A 164 15.69 9.31 -12.26
C TYR A 164 16.58 9.67 -13.47
N THR A 165 17.81 10.10 -13.21
CA THR A 165 18.78 10.48 -14.25
C THR A 165 19.28 9.30 -15.05
N LYS A 166 19.54 8.15 -14.42
CA LYS A 166 20.10 6.98 -15.08
C LYS A 166 19.05 6.12 -15.76
N ASP A 167 17.87 6.00 -15.14
CA ASP A 167 16.88 5.00 -15.53
C ASP A 167 15.72 5.61 -16.32
N TYR A 168 15.39 6.89 -16.08
CA TYR A 168 14.32 7.58 -16.80
C TYR A 168 14.83 8.41 -17.97
N LEU A 169 15.89 9.19 -17.80
CA LEU A 169 16.39 10.08 -18.86
C LEU A 169 17.15 9.35 -19.99
N ARG A 170 17.48 8.07 -19.82
CA ARG A 170 18.06 7.25 -20.90
C ARG A 170 17.14 7.07 -22.10
N PHE A 171 15.84 7.27 -21.95
CA PHE A 171 14.85 7.10 -23.02
C PHE A 171 14.49 8.40 -23.74
N THR A 172 14.94 9.54 -23.26
CA THR A 172 14.79 10.80 -23.99
C THR A 172 15.93 10.93 -25.00
N ARG A 173 15.68 10.51 -26.25
CA ARG A 173 16.60 10.87 -27.34
C ARG A 173 16.72 12.40 -27.39
N PRO A 174 17.94 12.98 -27.50
CA PRO A 174 18.07 14.40 -27.72
C PRO A 174 17.33 14.75 -29.01
N ILE A 175 16.39 15.70 -28.93
CA ILE A 175 15.76 16.26 -30.10
C ILE A 175 16.87 17.02 -30.85
N THR A 176 17.47 16.42 -31.87
CA THR A 176 18.32 17.12 -32.82
C THR A 176 17.44 18.12 -33.56
N ARG A 177 17.51 19.38 -33.17
CA ARG A 177 17.03 20.49 -34.03
C ARG A 177 17.92 20.50 -35.27
N THR A 178 17.40 19.96 -36.35
CA THR A 178 17.95 20.28 -37.68
C THR A 178 17.63 21.75 -37.95
N ASN A 179 18.64 22.61 -37.84
CA ASN A 179 18.57 23.94 -38.42
C ASN A 179 18.63 23.78 -39.95
N ASP A 180 17.46 23.66 -40.56
CA ASP A 180 17.33 23.86 -42.00
C ASP A 180 17.30 25.38 -42.26
N ASN A 181 18.49 25.95 -42.40
CA ASN A 181 18.70 27.28 -42.98
C ASN A 181 19.17 27.08 -44.42
N SER A 182 18.21 26.80 -45.29
CA SER A 182 18.42 26.97 -46.76
C SER A 182 17.18 27.68 -47.30
N ALA A 183 17.32 28.96 -47.40
CA ALA A 183 16.47 29.78 -48.27
C ALA A 183 17.38 30.52 -49.27
N PRO A 184 16.95 30.65 -50.54
CA PRO A 184 17.71 31.16 -51.66
C PRO A 184 17.96 32.67 -51.58
#